data_1ea2886f15deeef410da7e73089cfca8
#
_entry.id   1ea2886f15deeef410da7e73089cfca8
#
_cell.length_a   1.000
_cell.length_b   1.000
_cell.length_c   1.000
_cell.angle_alpha   90.00
_cell.angle_beta   90.00
_cell.angle_gamma   90.00
#
_symmetry.space_group_name_H-M   'P 1'
#
loop_
_entity.id
_entity.type
_entity.pdbx_description
1 polymer ?
#
loop_
_entity_poly.entity_id
_entity_poly.type
_entity_poly.pdbx_seq_one_letter_code
_entity_poly.pdbx_strand_id
1 'polypeptide(L)'
;MAQYTLGQDGAEEFERARLALLEEVHDPYTGRQFDAIGVSEGWRCLDVGAGAGSATRLLAARVGDTGSVVSLDLDVRLLEGLASDRVQVRRHDAVSDPLPQAAFDLVHARNLLMHLPARLDVLGRLLAAVRPGRWLAVCEPDFNSMAVTPWSAAWRRAWTVFCDAAISGGWDPGYGTRLVGDLEALDLADLQVEVIARLVRGDSVGARLFADSLLRLEERMLALGARDDDLAETQRLLRDPAITFRAPSTTIAWGRRPN
;
A
#
# COMPACT_ATOMS: atom_id res chain seq x y z
N MET A 1 4.79 1.59 -18.81
CA MET A 1 4.20 0.62 -17.86
C MET A 1 5.32 0.09 -16.99
N ALA A 2 5.39 0.51 -15.73
CA ALA A 2 6.27 -0.16 -14.78
C ALA A 2 5.67 -1.55 -14.54
N GLN A 3 6.26 -2.57 -15.11
CA GLN A 3 5.86 -3.95 -14.91
C GLN A 3 6.20 -4.33 -13.47
N TYR A 4 5.19 -4.42 -12.62
CA TYR A 4 5.21 -5.09 -11.34
C TYR A 4 5.23 -6.61 -11.61
N THR A 5 6.30 -7.10 -12.21
CA THR A 5 6.44 -8.53 -12.51
C THR A 5 7.50 -9.12 -11.59
N LEU A 6 7.06 -10.07 -10.77
CA LEU A 6 7.94 -11.00 -10.09
C LEU A 6 8.68 -11.80 -11.16
N GLY A 7 9.96 -11.52 -11.37
CA GLY A 7 10.80 -12.25 -12.30
C GLY A 7 11.71 -13.21 -11.53
N GLN A 8 11.77 -14.48 -11.94
CA GLN A 8 12.65 -15.57 -11.49
C GLN A 8 12.51 -16.02 -10.00
N ASP A 9 12.71 -17.28 -9.71
CA ASP A 9 12.39 -17.95 -8.44
C ASP A 9 12.90 -17.24 -7.16
N GLY A 10 14.11 -16.69 -7.16
CA GLY A 10 14.63 -15.91 -6.02
C GLY A 10 13.95 -14.56 -5.78
N ALA A 11 13.40 -13.94 -6.83
CA ALA A 11 12.69 -12.66 -6.72
C ALA A 11 11.28 -12.86 -6.13
N GLU A 12 10.64 -14.00 -6.33
CA GLU A 12 9.34 -14.28 -5.73
C GLU A 12 9.46 -14.48 -4.21
N GLU A 13 10.45 -15.23 -3.75
CA GLU A 13 10.70 -15.44 -2.32
C GLU A 13 11.03 -14.11 -1.61
N PHE A 14 11.89 -13.30 -2.23
CA PHE A 14 12.21 -11.96 -1.72
C PHE A 14 10.96 -11.07 -1.62
N GLU A 15 10.13 -11.02 -2.67
CA GLU A 15 8.93 -10.21 -2.68
C GLU A 15 7.88 -10.72 -1.67
N ARG A 16 7.75 -12.03 -1.52
CA ARG A 16 6.90 -12.65 -0.49
C ARG A 16 7.33 -12.24 0.92
N ALA A 17 8.63 -12.29 1.20
CA ALA A 17 9.19 -11.87 2.48
C ALA A 17 8.97 -10.36 2.73
N ARG A 18 9.21 -9.52 1.72
CA ARG A 18 8.98 -8.07 1.80
C ARG A 18 7.50 -7.73 2.02
N LEU A 19 6.58 -8.40 1.33
CA LEU A 19 5.14 -8.22 1.52
C LEU A 19 4.70 -8.67 2.92
N ALA A 20 5.29 -9.72 3.48
CA ALA A 20 5.00 -10.12 4.87
C ALA A 20 5.40 -9.02 5.88
N LEU A 21 6.53 -8.34 5.69
CA LEU A 21 6.90 -7.18 6.50
C LEU A 21 5.92 -6.01 6.31
N LEU A 22 5.47 -5.78 5.07
CA LEU A 22 4.48 -4.75 4.76
C LEU A 22 3.15 -5.03 5.47
N GLU A 23 2.69 -6.27 5.47
CA GLU A 23 1.50 -6.74 6.18
C GLU A 23 1.62 -6.48 7.68
N GLU A 24 2.72 -6.92 8.31
CA GLU A 24 2.95 -6.72 9.75
C GLU A 24 2.93 -5.23 10.14
N VAL A 25 3.45 -4.35 9.28
CA VAL A 25 3.43 -2.91 9.52
C VAL A 25 2.03 -2.31 9.38
N HIS A 26 1.25 -2.73 8.38
CA HIS A 26 0.01 -2.04 8.00
C HIS A 26 -1.27 -2.70 8.54
N ASP A 27 -1.28 -4.01 8.78
CA ASP A 27 -2.49 -4.73 9.20
C ASP A 27 -3.14 -4.18 10.48
N PRO A 28 -2.38 -3.73 11.51
CA PRO A 28 -2.97 -3.12 12.68
C PRO A 28 -3.80 -1.85 12.37
N TYR A 29 -3.39 -1.08 11.35
CA TYR A 29 -4.14 0.12 10.93
C TYR A 29 -5.34 -0.23 10.07
N THR A 30 -5.13 -1.13 9.12
CA THR A 30 -6.20 -1.64 8.25
C THR A 30 -7.32 -2.28 9.07
N GLY A 31 -6.94 -3.06 10.10
CA GLY A 31 -7.91 -3.64 11.03
C GLY A 31 -8.75 -2.57 11.75
N ARG A 32 -8.09 -1.54 12.30
CA ARG A 32 -8.81 -0.42 12.96
C ARG A 32 -9.69 0.36 11.99
N GLN A 33 -9.23 0.59 10.76
CA GLN A 33 -10.03 1.24 9.71
C GLN A 33 -11.31 0.45 9.43
N PHE A 34 -11.21 -0.89 9.27
CA PHE A 34 -12.38 -1.74 9.05
C PHE A 34 -13.32 -1.77 10.25
N ASP A 35 -12.80 -1.73 11.48
CA ASP A 35 -13.59 -1.65 12.69
C ASP A 35 -14.30 -0.30 12.81
N ALA A 36 -13.64 0.81 12.47
CA ALA A 36 -14.22 2.16 12.46
C ALA A 36 -15.33 2.31 11.40
N ILE A 37 -15.17 1.67 10.25
CA ILE A 37 -16.18 1.58 9.17
C ILE A 37 -17.38 0.71 9.62
N GLY A 38 -17.16 -0.23 10.52
CA GLY A 38 -18.17 -1.20 10.94
C GLY A 38 -18.36 -2.34 9.96
N VAL A 39 -17.24 -2.80 9.32
CA VAL A 39 -17.29 -3.98 8.44
C VAL A 39 -17.83 -5.18 9.21
N SER A 40 -18.88 -5.79 8.71
CA SER A 40 -19.63 -6.81 9.44
C SER A 40 -20.11 -7.95 8.55
N GLU A 41 -20.65 -8.97 9.20
CA GLU A 41 -21.18 -10.16 8.54
C GLU A 41 -22.15 -9.82 7.40
N GLY A 42 -22.08 -10.59 6.32
CA GLY A 42 -22.92 -10.44 5.14
C GLY A 42 -22.45 -9.38 4.14
N TRP A 43 -21.43 -8.57 4.45
CA TRP A 43 -20.95 -7.57 3.51
C TRP A 43 -20.25 -8.21 2.30
N ARG A 44 -20.40 -7.55 1.17
CA ARG A 44 -19.64 -7.83 -0.04
C ARG A 44 -18.53 -6.81 -0.20
N CYS A 45 -17.28 -7.24 -0.05
CA CYS A 45 -16.12 -6.39 -0.07
C CYS A 45 -15.26 -6.61 -1.32
N LEU A 46 -14.57 -5.55 -1.77
CA LEU A 46 -13.58 -5.59 -2.83
C LEU A 46 -12.23 -5.10 -2.27
N ASP A 47 -11.18 -5.88 -2.48
CA ASP A 47 -9.79 -5.52 -2.15
C ASP A 47 -8.99 -5.42 -3.44
N VAL A 48 -8.51 -4.21 -3.79
CA VAL A 48 -7.83 -3.91 -5.06
C VAL A 48 -6.36 -3.63 -4.82
N GLY A 49 -5.48 -4.32 -5.55
CA GLY A 49 -4.03 -4.33 -5.29
C GLY A 49 -3.72 -5.13 -4.04
N ALA A 50 -4.29 -6.33 -3.94
CA ALA A 50 -4.30 -7.12 -2.71
C ALA A 50 -2.92 -7.67 -2.29
N GLY A 51 -1.92 -7.70 -3.21
CA GLY A 51 -0.57 -8.17 -2.95
C GLY A 51 -0.53 -9.62 -2.50
N ALA A 52 -0.11 -9.89 -1.26
CA ALA A 52 -0.15 -11.23 -0.65
C ALA A 52 -1.44 -11.48 0.17
N GLY A 53 -2.42 -10.57 0.12
CA GLY A 53 -3.79 -10.79 0.56
C GLY A 53 -4.07 -10.60 2.05
N SER A 54 -3.25 -9.86 2.78
CA SER A 54 -3.51 -9.65 4.22
C SER A 54 -4.81 -8.88 4.47
N ALA A 55 -5.07 -7.79 3.73
CA ALA A 55 -6.31 -7.05 3.83
C ALA A 55 -7.52 -7.92 3.43
N THR A 56 -7.37 -8.76 2.38
CA THR A 56 -8.37 -9.76 2.00
C THR A 56 -8.70 -10.70 3.18
N ARG A 57 -7.67 -11.22 3.89
CA ARG A 57 -7.88 -12.07 5.09
C ARG A 57 -8.60 -11.33 6.21
N LEU A 58 -8.22 -10.07 6.47
CA LEU A 58 -8.88 -9.23 7.48
C LEU A 58 -10.35 -8.96 7.15
N LEU A 59 -10.68 -8.76 5.88
CA LEU A 59 -12.05 -8.61 5.39
C LEU A 59 -12.82 -9.93 5.50
N ALA A 60 -12.26 -11.04 5.02
CA ALA A 60 -12.90 -12.35 5.06
C ALA A 60 -13.29 -12.77 6.49
N ALA A 61 -12.43 -12.47 7.47
CA ALA A 61 -12.71 -12.72 8.88
C ALA A 61 -13.91 -11.90 9.42
N ARG A 62 -14.15 -10.69 8.90
CA ARG A 62 -15.24 -9.79 9.36
C ARG A 62 -16.56 -10.02 8.64
N VAL A 63 -16.51 -10.35 7.36
CA VAL A 63 -17.75 -10.56 6.59
C VAL A 63 -18.43 -11.89 6.88
N GLY A 64 -17.77 -12.79 7.59
CA GLY A 64 -18.33 -14.04 8.07
C GLY A 64 -18.76 -15.00 6.97
N ASP A 65 -19.63 -15.95 7.29
CA ASP A 65 -20.04 -17.03 6.39
C ASP A 65 -21.07 -16.58 5.34
N THR A 66 -21.77 -15.48 5.58
CA THR A 66 -22.79 -14.94 4.69
C THR A 66 -22.28 -13.82 3.77
N GLY A 67 -21.07 -13.32 4.02
CA GLY A 67 -20.42 -12.29 3.22
C GLY A 67 -19.46 -12.86 2.16
N SER A 68 -18.86 -11.96 1.40
CA SER A 68 -17.87 -12.35 0.39
C SER A 68 -16.82 -11.26 0.16
N VAL A 69 -15.63 -11.67 -0.27
CA VAL A 69 -14.53 -10.79 -0.67
C VAL A 69 -14.09 -11.12 -2.09
N VAL A 70 -13.98 -10.10 -2.93
CA VAL A 70 -13.29 -10.19 -4.21
C VAL A 70 -11.92 -9.56 -4.04
N SER A 71 -10.87 -10.32 -4.32
CA SER A 71 -9.48 -9.91 -4.21
C SER A 71 -8.88 -9.77 -5.59
N LEU A 72 -8.40 -8.58 -5.93
CA LEU A 72 -7.89 -8.23 -7.25
C LEU A 72 -6.44 -7.83 -7.18
N ASP A 73 -5.61 -8.37 -8.06
CA ASP A 73 -4.23 -7.93 -8.25
C ASP A 73 -3.81 -8.17 -9.70
N LEU A 74 -2.78 -7.47 -10.15
CA LEU A 74 -2.15 -7.72 -11.45
C LEU A 74 -1.42 -9.07 -11.46
N ASP A 75 -0.88 -9.48 -10.30
CA ASP A 75 -0.20 -10.74 -10.08
C ASP A 75 -0.83 -11.53 -8.92
N VAL A 76 -1.56 -12.58 -9.26
CA VAL A 76 -2.33 -13.36 -8.29
C VAL A 76 -1.60 -14.55 -7.69
N ARG A 77 -0.34 -14.81 -8.06
CA ARG A 77 0.41 -15.99 -7.61
C ARG A 77 0.49 -16.09 -6.08
N LEU A 78 0.59 -14.95 -5.37
CA LEU A 78 0.61 -14.91 -3.91
C LEU A 78 -0.79 -14.97 -3.27
N LEU A 79 -1.85 -14.88 -4.07
CA LEU A 79 -3.25 -14.88 -3.64
C LEU A 79 -3.95 -16.23 -3.83
N GLU A 80 -3.41 -17.11 -4.71
CA GLU A 80 -4.10 -18.34 -5.11
C GLU A 80 -4.53 -19.21 -3.92
N GLY A 81 -3.71 -19.28 -2.87
CA GLY A 81 -4.02 -20.02 -1.64
C GLY A 81 -5.16 -19.45 -0.79
N LEU A 82 -5.68 -18.26 -1.12
CA LEU A 82 -6.79 -17.62 -0.40
C LEU A 82 -8.16 -17.91 -1.03
N ALA A 83 -8.19 -18.44 -2.24
CA ALA A 83 -9.44 -18.74 -2.92
C ALA A 83 -10.28 -19.74 -2.12
N SER A 84 -11.57 -19.42 -1.93
CA SER A 84 -12.54 -20.23 -1.19
C SER A 84 -13.96 -19.90 -1.66
N ASP A 85 -14.96 -20.51 -1.09
CA ASP A 85 -16.37 -20.19 -1.40
C ASP A 85 -16.71 -18.71 -1.14
N ARG A 86 -15.97 -18.06 -0.24
CA ARG A 86 -16.17 -16.66 0.18
C ARG A 86 -15.15 -15.68 -0.40
N VAL A 87 -13.99 -16.14 -0.84
CA VAL A 87 -12.92 -15.31 -1.38
C VAL A 87 -12.69 -15.65 -2.84
N GLN A 88 -12.96 -14.71 -3.71
CA GLN A 88 -12.70 -14.83 -5.14
C GLN A 88 -11.42 -14.07 -5.49
N VAL A 89 -10.41 -14.78 -5.95
CA VAL A 89 -9.16 -14.19 -6.44
C VAL A 89 -9.25 -14.04 -7.96
N ARG A 90 -8.92 -12.85 -8.47
CA ARG A 90 -8.95 -12.57 -9.91
C ARG A 90 -7.76 -11.69 -10.31
N ARG A 91 -7.10 -12.06 -11.40
CA ARG A 91 -6.16 -11.17 -12.06
C ARG A 91 -6.92 -9.96 -12.64
N HIS A 92 -6.44 -8.73 -12.35
CA HIS A 92 -7.11 -7.51 -12.74
C HIS A 92 -6.10 -6.35 -12.81
N ASP A 93 -6.10 -5.64 -13.93
CA ASP A 93 -5.38 -4.38 -14.05
C ASP A 93 -6.29 -3.23 -13.60
N ALA A 94 -5.99 -2.64 -12.45
CA ALA A 94 -6.76 -1.52 -11.90
C ALA A 94 -6.83 -0.31 -12.86
N VAL A 95 -5.92 -0.19 -13.82
CA VAL A 95 -5.90 0.91 -14.80
C VAL A 95 -6.81 0.66 -15.99
N SER A 96 -6.87 -0.56 -16.50
CA SER A 96 -7.54 -0.86 -17.77
C SER A 96 -8.82 -1.66 -17.65
N ASP A 97 -8.92 -2.54 -16.64
CA ASP A 97 -10.05 -3.47 -16.56
C ASP A 97 -11.26 -2.83 -15.87
N PRO A 98 -12.48 -3.15 -16.34
CA PRO A 98 -13.69 -2.58 -15.78
C PRO A 98 -14.05 -3.21 -14.43
N LEU A 99 -14.54 -2.39 -13.49
CA LEU A 99 -15.13 -2.84 -12.23
C LEU A 99 -16.66 -2.84 -12.31
N PRO A 100 -17.34 -3.79 -11.65
CA PRO A 100 -18.80 -3.75 -11.50
C PRO A 100 -19.23 -2.51 -10.75
N GLN A 101 -20.22 -1.76 -11.27
CA GLN A 101 -20.72 -0.55 -10.61
C GLN A 101 -21.71 -0.89 -9.49
N ALA A 102 -21.67 -0.12 -8.42
CA ALA A 102 -22.58 -0.19 -7.26
C ALA A 102 -22.77 -1.64 -6.75
N ALA A 103 -21.65 -2.38 -6.65
CA ALA A 103 -21.69 -3.82 -6.37
C ALA A 103 -21.19 -4.19 -4.97
N PHE A 104 -20.47 -3.30 -4.28
CA PHE A 104 -19.78 -3.62 -3.03
C PHE A 104 -20.20 -2.70 -1.88
N ASP A 105 -20.23 -3.26 -0.67
CA ASP A 105 -20.46 -2.52 0.56
C ASP A 105 -19.18 -1.81 1.03
N LEU A 106 -18.02 -2.36 0.70
CA LEU A 106 -16.71 -1.74 0.90
C LEU A 106 -15.82 -2.00 -0.33
N VAL A 107 -15.17 -0.95 -0.82
CA VAL A 107 -14.03 -1.05 -1.74
C VAL A 107 -12.81 -0.55 -0.99
N HIS A 108 -11.77 -1.39 -0.94
CA HIS A 108 -10.51 -1.10 -0.25
C HIS A 108 -9.35 -1.10 -1.24
N ALA A 109 -8.39 -0.19 -1.04
CA ALA A 109 -7.10 -0.19 -1.71
C ALA A 109 -6.01 0.29 -0.75
N ARG A 110 -4.86 -0.40 -0.72
CA ARG A 110 -3.73 -0.06 0.16
C ARG A 110 -2.41 -0.14 -0.60
N ASN A 111 -1.61 0.92 -0.54
CA ASN A 111 -0.31 1.02 -1.21
C ASN A 111 -0.39 0.72 -2.72
N LEU A 112 -1.48 1.12 -3.36
CA LEU A 112 -1.76 0.89 -4.78
C LEU A 112 -1.64 2.17 -5.60
N LEU A 113 -2.36 3.22 -5.18
CA LEU A 113 -2.57 4.42 -5.99
C LEU A 113 -1.28 5.20 -6.22
N MET A 114 -0.36 5.16 -5.26
CA MET A 114 0.96 5.77 -5.42
C MET A 114 1.74 5.21 -6.64
N HIS A 115 1.44 4.00 -7.07
CA HIS A 115 2.08 3.34 -8.20
C HIS A 115 1.42 3.64 -9.56
N LEU A 116 0.29 4.33 -9.57
CA LEU A 116 -0.54 4.49 -10.76
C LEU A 116 -0.50 5.94 -11.29
N PRO A 117 -0.02 6.17 -12.52
CA PRO A 117 -0.10 7.50 -13.14
C PRO A 117 -1.55 7.99 -13.29
N ALA A 118 -2.49 7.09 -13.63
CA ALA A 118 -3.91 7.39 -13.80
C ALA A 118 -4.73 7.25 -12.50
N ARG A 119 -4.15 7.58 -11.34
CA ARG A 119 -4.73 7.33 -10.01
C ARG A 119 -6.09 7.97 -9.78
N LEU A 120 -6.33 9.16 -10.31
CA LEU A 120 -7.63 9.85 -10.20
C LEU A 120 -8.74 9.08 -10.92
N ASP A 121 -8.47 8.60 -12.13
CA ASP A 121 -9.43 7.79 -12.89
C ASP A 121 -9.69 6.45 -12.17
N VAL A 122 -8.64 5.86 -11.58
CA VAL A 122 -8.77 4.64 -10.77
C VAL A 122 -9.61 4.91 -9.54
N LEU A 123 -9.35 5.99 -8.78
CA LEU A 123 -10.17 6.39 -7.63
C LEU A 123 -11.64 6.55 -7.99
N GLY A 124 -11.93 7.23 -9.11
CA GLY A 124 -13.30 7.39 -9.61
C GLY A 124 -13.99 6.06 -9.90
N ARG A 125 -13.24 5.08 -10.47
CA ARG A 125 -13.76 3.73 -10.73
C ARG A 125 -13.94 2.90 -9.45
N LEU A 126 -13.02 3.03 -8.49
CA LEU A 126 -13.17 2.42 -7.17
C LEU A 126 -14.45 2.93 -6.50
N LEU A 127 -14.66 4.25 -6.50
CA LEU A 127 -15.89 4.85 -5.95
C LEU A 127 -17.14 4.40 -6.69
N ALA A 128 -17.11 4.31 -8.01
CA ALA A 128 -18.24 3.84 -8.81
C ALA A 128 -18.62 2.37 -8.49
N ALA A 129 -17.67 1.55 -8.05
CA ALA A 129 -17.92 0.16 -7.63
C ALA A 129 -18.57 0.06 -6.25
N VAL A 130 -18.46 1.08 -5.40
CA VAL A 130 -19.13 1.15 -4.09
C VAL A 130 -20.64 1.37 -4.31
N ARG A 131 -21.49 0.70 -3.55
CA ARG A 131 -22.94 0.99 -3.51
C ARG A 131 -23.21 2.40 -2.93
N PRO A 132 -24.26 3.11 -3.36
CA PRO A 132 -24.68 4.36 -2.70
C PRO A 132 -24.80 4.20 -1.18
N GLY A 133 -24.31 5.18 -0.41
CA GLY A 133 -24.29 5.17 1.04
C GLY A 133 -23.28 4.21 1.69
N ARG A 134 -22.46 3.50 0.89
CA ARG A 134 -21.45 2.55 1.35
C ARG A 134 -20.03 3.11 1.21
N TRP A 135 -18.99 2.35 1.51
CA TRP A 135 -17.68 2.84 1.87
C TRP A 135 -16.59 2.62 0.81
N LEU A 136 -15.81 3.67 0.57
CA LEU A 136 -14.48 3.60 -0.03
C LEU A 136 -13.45 3.77 1.09
N ALA A 137 -12.46 2.91 1.15
CA ALA A 137 -11.35 2.94 2.12
C ALA A 137 -10.01 2.87 1.38
N VAL A 138 -9.12 3.82 1.65
CA VAL A 138 -7.82 3.92 0.99
C VAL A 138 -6.72 4.16 2.01
N CYS A 139 -5.54 3.57 1.79
CA CYS A 139 -4.38 3.72 2.65
C CYS A 139 -3.13 3.90 1.80
N GLU A 140 -2.45 5.06 1.91
CA GLU A 140 -1.27 5.38 1.10
C GLU A 140 -0.15 6.01 1.94
N PRO A 141 1.12 5.66 1.71
CA PRO A 141 2.26 6.22 2.42
C PRO A 141 2.70 7.57 1.83
N ASP A 142 3.35 8.37 2.67
CA ASP A 142 4.13 9.54 2.27
C ASP A 142 5.59 9.35 2.69
N PHE A 143 6.42 9.03 1.73
CA PHE A 143 7.85 8.81 1.92
C PHE A 143 8.63 10.12 2.14
N ASN A 144 8.10 11.29 1.80
CA ASN A 144 8.75 12.57 2.04
C ASN A 144 8.87 12.88 3.54
N SER A 145 8.08 12.19 4.38
CA SER A 145 8.10 12.37 5.83
C SER A 145 9.26 11.65 6.53
N MET A 146 10.03 10.81 5.83
CA MET A 146 11.09 10.00 6.45
C MET A 146 12.27 10.81 6.96
N ALA A 147 12.79 10.40 8.12
CA ALA A 147 13.97 11.01 8.74
C ALA A 147 14.74 9.97 9.57
N VAL A 148 16.02 10.23 9.83
CA VAL A 148 16.90 9.41 10.66
C VAL A 148 17.48 10.21 11.82
N THR A 149 17.64 9.58 12.96
CA THR A 149 18.28 10.14 14.15
C THR A 149 19.28 9.15 14.73
N PRO A 150 20.58 9.54 14.93
CA PRO A 150 21.14 10.85 14.60
C PRO A 150 21.15 11.15 13.09
N TRP A 151 21.25 12.42 12.72
CA TRP A 151 21.27 12.85 11.33
C TRP A 151 22.45 12.23 10.56
N SER A 152 22.21 11.77 9.34
CA SER A 152 23.22 11.19 8.45
C SER A 152 23.14 11.81 7.06
N ALA A 153 24.30 12.28 6.57
CA ALA A 153 24.42 12.82 5.22
C ALA A 153 24.26 11.72 4.15
N ALA A 154 24.77 10.52 4.42
CA ALA A 154 24.62 9.36 3.53
C ALA A 154 23.15 8.97 3.37
N TRP A 155 22.42 8.85 4.50
CA TRP A 155 20.99 8.64 4.48
C TRP A 155 20.25 9.65 3.60
N ARG A 156 20.52 10.95 3.83
CA ARG A 156 19.83 12.01 3.09
C ARG A 156 20.05 11.88 1.57
N ARG A 157 21.30 11.63 1.14
CA ARG A 157 21.60 11.47 -0.29
C ARG A 157 20.95 10.21 -0.87
N ALA A 158 21.10 9.07 -0.21
CA ALA A 158 20.46 7.83 -0.64
C ALA A 158 18.93 7.97 -0.71
N TRP A 159 18.33 8.64 0.29
CA TRP A 159 16.88 8.86 0.33
C TRP A 159 16.38 9.78 -0.80
N THR A 160 17.13 10.83 -1.13
CA THR A 160 16.80 11.69 -2.29
C THR A 160 16.78 10.87 -3.58
N VAL A 161 17.83 10.09 -3.82
CA VAL A 161 17.91 9.25 -5.02
C VAL A 161 16.87 8.12 -5.02
N PHE A 162 16.49 7.59 -3.85
CA PHE A 162 15.36 6.65 -3.74
C PHE A 162 14.05 7.27 -4.24
N CYS A 163 13.74 8.49 -3.80
CA CYS A 163 12.55 9.19 -4.27
C CYS A 163 12.61 9.47 -5.78
N ASP A 164 13.76 9.87 -6.30
CA ASP A 164 13.96 10.09 -7.74
C ASP A 164 13.81 8.77 -8.54
N ALA A 165 14.33 7.67 -8.01
CA ALA A 165 14.17 6.34 -8.60
C ALA A 165 12.71 5.88 -8.59
N ALA A 166 11.98 6.15 -7.53
CA ALA A 166 10.54 5.88 -7.43
C ALA A 166 9.77 6.69 -8.50
N ILE A 167 10.03 8.00 -8.59
CA ILE A 167 9.39 8.90 -9.56
C ILE A 167 9.71 8.46 -11.00
N SER A 168 10.95 8.13 -11.31
CA SER A 168 11.35 7.64 -12.64
C SER A 168 10.68 6.31 -13.00
N GLY A 169 10.26 5.53 -11.99
CA GLY A 169 9.48 4.30 -12.12
C GLY A 169 7.98 4.52 -12.22
N GLY A 170 7.52 5.78 -12.22
CA GLY A 170 6.09 6.13 -12.28
C GLY A 170 5.39 6.14 -10.91
N TRP A 171 6.15 6.02 -9.80
CA TRP A 171 5.58 6.14 -8.45
C TRP A 171 5.44 7.60 -8.05
N ASP A 172 4.56 7.82 -7.09
CA ASP A 172 4.42 9.09 -6.40
C ASP A 172 4.76 8.92 -4.91
N PRO A 173 6.03 9.14 -4.50
CA PRO A 173 6.45 8.90 -3.12
C PRO A 173 5.80 9.83 -2.08
N GLY A 174 5.16 10.91 -2.51
CA GLY A 174 4.43 11.84 -1.64
C GLY A 174 2.90 11.71 -1.74
N TYR A 175 2.39 10.63 -2.31
CA TYR A 175 0.96 10.52 -2.60
C TYR A 175 0.09 10.51 -1.33
N GLY A 176 0.56 9.95 -0.23
CA GLY A 176 -0.19 9.96 1.04
C GLY A 176 -0.64 11.36 1.47
N THR A 177 0.17 12.40 1.26
CA THR A 177 -0.24 13.79 1.54
C THR A 177 -1.27 14.31 0.51
N ARG A 178 -1.15 13.95 -0.77
CA ARG A 178 -2.08 14.40 -1.82
C ARG A 178 -3.41 13.67 -1.83
N LEU A 179 -3.45 12.45 -1.32
CA LEU A 179 -4.65 11.60 -1.28
C LEU A 179 -5.88 12.33 -0.72
N VAL A 180 -5.70 13.16 0.30
CA VAL A 180 -6.81 13.88 0.94
C VAL A 180 -7.52 14.80 -0.05
N GLY A 181 -6.77 15.63 -0.80
CA GLY A 181 -7.33 16.50 -1.82
C GLY A 181 -8.03 15.74 -2.95
N ASP A 182 -7.48 14.58 -3.34
CA ASP A 182 -8.09 13.74 -4.36
C ASP A 182 -9.42 13.13 -3.88
N LEU A 183 -9.51 12.75 -2.60
CA LEU A 183 -10.74 12.23 -1.99
C LEU A 183 -11.78 13.33 -1.76
N GLU A 184 -11.36 14.54 -1.38
CA GLU A 184 -12.26 15.71 -1.27
C GLU A 184 -12.91 16.03 -2.61
N ALA A 185 -12.15 15.92 -3.71
CA ALA A 185 -12.68 16.14 -5.07
C ALA A 185 -13.71 15.09 -5.53
N LEU A 186 -13.86 13.97 -4.81
CA LEU A 186 -14.88 12.95 -5.08
C LEU A 186 -16.21 13.18 -4.33
N ASP A 187 -16.34 14.28 -3.58
CA ASP A 187 -17.53 14.63 -2.79
C ASP A 187 -18.03 13.51 -1.87
N LEU A 188 -17.10 12.75 -1.27
CA LEU A 188 -17.43 11.67 -0.33
C LEU A 188 -18.18 12.24 0.88
N ALA A 189 -19.26 11.60 1.28
CA ALA A 189 -19.92 11.88 2.55
C ALA A 189 -19.13 11.22 3.69
N ASP A 190 -19.19 11.83 4.88
CA ASP A 190 -18.56 11.31 6.12
C ASP A 190 -17.06 11.00 5.95
N LEU A 191 -16.33 11.78 5.15
CA LEU A 191 -14.91 11.58 4.93
C LEU A 191 -14.14 11.70 6.26
N GLN A 192 -13.44 10.64 6.61
CA GLN A 192 -12.52 10.57 7.75
C GLN A 192 -11.10 10.37 7.24
N VAL A 193 -10.14 11.06 7.86
CA VAL A 193 -8.73 10.95 7.52
C VAL A 193 -7.91 10.85 8.80
N GLU A 194 -7.04 9.84 8.85
CA GLU A 194 -6.02 9.71 9.88
C GLU A 194 -4.63 9.69 9.23
N VAL A 195 -3.66 10.35 9.85
CA VAL A 195 -2.26 10.26 9.44
C VAL A 195 -1.45 9.65 10.58
N ILE A 196 -0.85 8.50 10.31
CA ILE A 196 -0.02 7.77 11.27
C ILE A 196 1.44 8.05 10.98
N ALA A 197 2.13 8.68 11.91
CA ALA A 197 3.57 8.86 11.90
C ALA A 197 4.20 8.02 13.01
N ARG A 198 5.17 7.17 12.68
CA ARG A 198 5.83 6.26 13.63
C ARG A 198 7.32 6.53 13.73
N LEU A 199 7.81 6.43 14.95
CA LEU A 199 9.25 6.27 15.21
C LEU A 199 9.53 4.78 15.36
N VAL A 200 10.48 4.27 14.58
CA VAL A 200 10.91 2.88 14.60
C VAL A 200 12.41 2.79 14.87
N ARG A 201 12.86 1.70 15.44
CA ARG A 201 14.29 1.41 15.62
C ARG A 201 14.83 0.68 14.40
N GLY A 202 16.13 0.83 14.16
CA GLY A 202 16.84 -0.06 13.24
C GLY A 202 16.63 -1.52 13.66
N ASP A 203 16.74 -2.42 12.71
CA ASP A 203 16.42 -3.86 12.85
C ASP A 203 14.96 -4.19 13.24
N SER A 204 14.09 -3.19 13.37
CA SER A 204 12.65 -3.44 13.50
C SER A 204 12.04 -3.89 12.17
N VAL A 205 10.83 -4.44 12.23
CA VAL A 205 10.06 -4.82 11.02
C VAL A 205 9.97 -3.68 10.02
N GLY A 206 9.65 -2.46 10.48
CA GLY A 206 9.60 -1.28 9.63
C GLY A 206 10.95 -0.93 9.01
N ALA A 207 12.05 -1.02 9.75
CA ALA A 207 13.39 -0.75 9.23
C ALA A 207 13.82 -1.81 8.19
N ARG A 208 13.51 -3.09 8.43
CA ARG A 208 13.75 -4.18 7.47
C ARG A 208 12.94 -3.98 6.19
N LEU A 209 11.66 -3.63 6.29
CA LEU A 209 10.84 -3.30 5.12
C LEU A 209 11.47 -2.21 4.24
N PHE A 210 12.08 -1.17 4.87
CA PHE A 210 12.77 -0.13 4.11
C PHE A 210 14.09 -0.59 3.52
N ALA A 211 14.84 -1.41 4.25
CA ALA A 211 16.06 -2.03 3.73
C ALA A 211 15.77 -2.83 2.45
N ASP A 212 14.72 -3.64 2.46
CA ASP A 212 14.30 -4.44 1.31
C ASP A 212 13.74 -3.56 0.17
N SER A 213 13.05 -2.45 0.51
CA SER A 213 12.58 -1.50 -0.49
C SER A 213 13.72 -0.74 -1.19
N LEU A 214 14.81 -0.44 -0.46
CA LEU A 214 16.02 0.12 -1.05
C LEU A 214 16.70 -0.88 -1.99
N LEU A 215 16.88 -2.13 -1.56
CA LEU A 215 17.45 -3.19 -2.39
C LEU A 215 16.67 -3.39 -3.70
N ARG A 216 15.35 -3.33 -3.62
CA ARG A 216 14.48 -3.44 -4.80
C ARG A 216 14.70 -2.36 -5.84
N LEU A 217 15.07 -1.14 -5.42
CA LEU A 217 15.33 0.00 -6.31
C LEU A 217 16.82 0.26 -6.55
N GLU A 218 17.72 -0.53 -5.96
CA GLU A 218 19.17 -0.29 -5.93
C GLU A 218 19.76 -0.07 -7.33
N GLU A 219 19.50 -0.97 -8.27
CA GLU A 219 19.98 -0.85 -9.65
C GLU A 219 19.54 0.49 -10.28
N ARG A 220 18.29 0.88 -10.09
CA ARG A 220 17.78 2.15 -10.60
C ARG A 220 18.38 3.35 -9.88
N MET A 221 18.59 3.24 -8.57
CA MET A 221 19.24 4.28 -7.76
C MET A 221 20.69 4.49 -8.22
N LEU A 222 21.43 3.42 -8.47
CA LEU A 222 22.79 3.48 -9.02
C LEU A 222 22.81 4.14 -10.41
N ALA A 223 21.86 3.78 -11.28
CA ALA A 223 21.71 4.40 -12.60
C ALA A 223 21.40 5.92 -12.52
N LEU A 224 20.80 6.38 -11.44
CA LEU A 224 20.52 7.80 -11.15
C LEU A 224 21.65 8.49 -10.34
N GLY A 225 22.77 7.82 -10.12
CA GLY A 225 23.96 8.39 -9.49
C GLY A 225 24.02 8.22 -7.98
N ALA A 226 23.28 7.28 -7.39
CA ALA A 226 23.52 6.87 -6.02
C ALA A 226 24.96 6.35 -5.85
N ARG A 227 25.55 6.62 -4.70
CA ARG A 227 26.89 6.12 -4.39
C ARG A 227 26.78 4.83 -3.57
N ASP A 228 27.58 3.83 -3.92
CA ASP A 228 27.64 2.56 -3.19
C ASP A 228 27.88 2.76 -1.68
N ASP A 229 28.80 3.68 -1.30
CA ASP A 229 29.09 4.01 0.10
C ASP A 229 27.84 4.55 0.84
N ASP A 230 27.01 5.37 0.19
CA ASP A 230 25.81 5.93 0.79
C ASP A 230 24.73 4.87 0.96
N LEU A 231 24.62 3.95 -0.01
CA LEU A 231 23.69 2.82 0.07
C LEU A 231 24.09 1.85 1.18
N ALA A 232 25.39 1.48 1.23
CA ALA A 232 25.94 0.60 2.26
C ALA A 232 25.76 1.20 3.68
N GLU A 233 26.05 2.49 3.86
CA GLU A 233 25.85 3.17 5.14
C GLU A 233 24.35 3.23 5.51
N THR A 234 23.48 3.50 4.55
CA THR A 234 22.03 3.53 4.77
C THR A 234 21.52 2.15 5.20
N GLN A 235 21.97 1.09 4.55
CA GLN A 235 21.66 -0.30 4.94
C GLN A 235 22.18 -0.64 6.34
N ARG A 236 23.38 -0.16 6.70
CA ARG A 236 23.95 -0.32 8.04
C ARG A 236 23.08 0.37 9.11
N LEU A 237 22.68 1.62 8.85
CA LEU A 237 21.80 2.37 9.76
C LEU A 237 20.47 1.68 9.97
N LEU A 238 19.85 1.14 8.92
CA LEU A 238 18.58 0.42 9.01
C LEU A 238 18.65 -0.87 9.82
N ARG A 239 19.86 -1.44 10.00
CA ARG A 239 20.11 -2.65 10.81
C ARG A 239 20.62 -2.33 12.24
N ASP A 240 20.91 -1.08 12.55
CA ASP A 240 21.45 -0.66 13.84
C ASP A 240 20.31 -0.31 14.82
N PRO A 241 20.06 -1.12 15.87
CA PRO A 241 18.96 -0.85 16.81
C PRO A 241 19.17 0.43 17.66
N ALA A 242 20.36 1.03 17.66
CA ALA A 242 20.61 2.31 18.31
C ALA A 242 20.05 3.50 17.50
N ILE A 243 19.80 3.30 16.20
CA ILE A 243 19.29 4.34 15.31
C ILE A 243 17.76 4.40 15.37
N THR A 244 17.22 5.62 15.33
CA THR A 244 15.78 5.86 15.26
C THR A 244 15.41 6.44 13.89
N PHE A 245 14.35 5.88 13.28
CA PHE A 245 13.81 6.39 12.03
C PHE A 245 12.39 6.89 12.26
N ARG A 246 12.04 8.02 11.63
CA ARG A 246 10.65 8.30 11.32
C ARG A 246 10.31 7.52 10.05
N ALA A 247 9.42 6.54 10.19
CA ALA A 247 8.87 5.81 9.05
C ALA A 247 8.07 6.75 8.13
N PRO A 248 7.76 6.37 6.89
CA PRO A 248 6.79 7.10 6.09
C PRO A 248 5.52 7.30 6.90
N SER A 249 5.00 8.51 6.89
CA SER A 249 3.65 8.68 7.40
C SER A 249 2.68 7.93 6.48
N THR A 250 1.65 7.35 7.08
CA THR A 250 0.63 6.63 6.34
C THR A 250 -0.69 7.36 6.49
N THR A 251 -1.24 7.84 5.39
CA THR A 251 -2.58 8.42 5.34
C THR A 251 -3.59 7.30 5.14
N ILE A 252 -4.51 7.20 6.08
CA ILE A 252 -5.62 6.24 6.10
C ILE A 252 -6.90 7.06 5.98
N ALA A 253 -7.67 6.83 4.93
CA ALA A 253 -8.87 7.60 4.66
C ALA A 253 -10.04 6.70 4.27
N TRP A 254 -11.25 7.07 4.69
CA TRP A 254 -12.47 6.40 4.30
C TRP A 254 -13.64 7.37 4.26
N GLY A 255 -14.54 7.15 3.34
CA GLY A 255 -15.74 7.97 3.18
C GLY A 255 -16.85 7.20 2.48
N ARG A 256 -18.06 7.69 2.56
CA ARG A 256 -19.22 7.08 1.92
C ARG A 256 -19.43 7.64 0.53
N ARG A 257 -19.75 6.75 -0.41
CA ARG A 257 -20.31 7.18 -1.68
C ARG A 257 -21.64 7.90 -1.42
N PRO A 258 -21.88 9.10 -1.95
CA PRO A 258 -23.19 9.74 -1.89
C PRO A 258 -24.32 8.86 -2.45
N ASN A 259 -25.55 9.10 -2.00
CA ASN A 259 -26.75 8.37 -2.45
C ASN A 259 -27.13 8.74 -3.89
#